data_5f9bc1e230450f9d01ea4b79facc1348
#
_entry.id   5f9bc1e230450f9d01ea4b79facc1348
#
_cell.length_a   1.000
_cell.length_b   1.000
_cell.length_c   1.000
_cell.angle_alpha   90.00
_cell.angle_beta   90.00
_cell.angle_gamma   90.00
#
_symmetry.space_group_name_H-M   'P 1'
#
loop_
_entity.id
_entity.type
_entity.pdbx_description
1 polymer ?
#
loop_
_entity_poly.entity_id
_entity_poly.type
_entity_poly.pdbx_seq_one_letter_code
_entity_poly.pdbx_strand_id
1 'polypeptide(L)'
;MYLHTFTHSSLSIRSFALCLLLLGYVVAVKAQTPASPFIIGQGEVYSSALQRYYEEITPRAEDKLAKVRYTIPTEIPQDTTYALVGLRSNYLSQDGVRAPYEGATETAGELLAMGVANFKHRGRLSGYVSVGLGYQGAIGYSAIRQPEYYLPYLVADTSGGDYRYEHYIAGALYALRRGASELGAGLHFAGEIAYKYEDPRVYNTTGTLQATLGYKHHFSSLDLSATLHALYHRKYMNLWLWKPSQQDKFPLTYGFGMVDVQNTKIFFGTSRMHYMGGVAVDLLLRSRQRELGAPHYTLLLSDQLYKMRTEESSAAGLFGLLNNNVRLISSAEWGRCTLALESTILHRLGTEYIYATHQPDQEHLTITDLRQIGQRQTYRQADYDTQLRGRYQIPLSSRHQLALSLGGGYHYHQELYKGSSNHIDYSVVRPWAGCDYRYSDRLYTALSVAYRLPLSSTYVVERGYKDQLDYQLAYLPLLSQLKSGLELRWHSQLSIPLPRSQAMTIGVDAFYAPNRLTPRRPLYEGRPTTSSGIFSHPELIGEQARSYGLLLSLTYHI
;
A
#
# COMPACT_ATOMS: atom_id res chain seq x y z
N MET A 1 -6.06 42.40 -3.40
CA MET A 1 -5.33 42.00 -2.20
C MET A 1 -6.36 41.57 -1.14
N TYR A 2 -6.85 40.31 -1.26
CA TYR A 2 -7.79 39.74 -0.31
C TYR A 2 -7.06 38.61 0.44
N LEU A 3 -6.69 38.87 1.66
CA LEU A 3 -6.29 37.87 2.63
C LEU A 3 -7.55 37.10 3.07
N HIS A 4 -7.79 35.93 2.47
CA HIS A 4 -8.69 34.96 3.07
C HIS A 4 -7.94 34.29 4.22
N THR A 5 -8.25 34.71 5.42
CA THR A 5 -7.95 34.00 6.66
C THR A 5 -8.68 32.66 6.61
N PHE A 6 -7.94 31.59 6.33
CA PHE A 6 -8.41 30.23 6.59
C PHE A 6 -8.53 30.07 8.10
N THR A 7 -9.75 30.15 8.61
CA THR A 7 -10.05 29.67 9.95
C THR A 7 -9.84 28.16 9.98
N HIS A 8 -8.75 27.73 10.57
CA HIS A 8 -8.55 26.36 11.00
C HIS A 8 -9.76 25.96 11.87
N SER A 9 -10.64 25.10 11.34
CA SER A 9 -11.55 24.33 12.16
C SER A 9 -10.69 23.33 12.94
N SER A 10 -10.14 23.77 14.04
CA SER A 10 -9.54 22.92 15.04
C SER A 10 -10.65 22.00 15.56
N LEU A 11 -10.72 20.76 15.02
CA LEU A 11 -11.33 19.68 15.79
C LEU A 11 -10.57 19.67 17.12
N SER A 12 -11.22 20.14 18.16
CA SER A 12 -10.54 20.45 19.40
C SER A 12 -9.96 19.14 19.96
N ILE A 13 -8.71 19.20 20.40
CA ILE A 13 -8.02 18.15 21.17
C ILE A 13 -8.92 17.56 22.27
N ARG A 14 -9.89 18.35 22.76
CA ARG A 14 -10.92 17.95 23.72
C ARG A 14 -11.92 16.92 23.18
N SER A 15 -12.30 16.99 21.89
CA SER A 15 -13.18 15.98 21.27
C SER A 15 -12.44 14.67 21.03
N PHE A 16 -11.15 14.75 20.72
CA PHE A 16 -10.29 13.59 20.56
C PHE A 16 -10.00 12.89 21.90
N ALA A 17 -9.74 13.66 22.96
CA ALA A 17 -9.58 13.14 24.32
C ALA A 17 -10.88 12.49 24.85
N LEU A 18 -12.04 13.01 24.47
CA LEU A 18 -13.34 12.43 24.84
C LEU A 18 -13.60 11.09 24.14
N CYS A 19 -13.19 10.93 22.87
CA CYS A 19 -13.24 9.64 22.17
C CYS A 19 -12.28 8.62 22.80
N LEU A 20 -11.09 9.02 23.20
CA LEU A 20 -10.15 8.16 23.91
C LEU A 20 -10.65 7.75 25.30
N LEU A 21 -11.31 8.68 26.04
CA LEU A 21 -11.91 8.39 27.34
C LEU A 21 -13.15 7.49 27.23
N LEU A 22 -13.95 7.63 26.20
CA LEU A 22 -15.10 6.75 25.94
C LEU A 22 -14.66 5.33 25.53
N LEU A 23 -13.56 5.18 24.81
CA LEU A 23 -12.94 3.88 24.52
C LEU A 23 -12.29 3.26 25.78
N GLY A 24 -11.71 4.07 26.66
CA GLY A 24 -11.08 3.61 27.91
C GLY A 24 -12.06 3.18 29.02
N TYR A 25 -13.34 3.60 28.95
CA TYR A 25 -14.34 3.28 29.98
C TYR A 25 -15.07 1.95 29.78
N VAL A 26 -14.87 1.29 28.63
CA VAL A 26 -15.46 -0.01 28.33
C VAL A 26 -14.45 -1.12 28.59
N VAL A 27 -14.52 -1.73 29.77
CA VAL A 27 -14.22 -3.12 30.08
C VAL A 27 -12.86 -3.45 30.72
N ALA A 28 -12.92 -3.70 32.00
CA ALA A 28 -12.03 -4.63 32.71
C ALA A 28 -12.58 -6.07 32.55
N VAL A 29 -12.20 -6.79 31.51
CA VAL A 29 -12.50 -8.21 31.32
C VAL A 29 -11.21 -8.97 30.96
N LYS A 30 -11.06 -10.16 31.54
CA LYS A 30 -9.90 -11.06 31.36
C LYS A 30 -9.57 -11.25 29.88
N ALA A 31 -8.44 -10.73 29.45
CA ALA A 31 -7.95 -10.84 28.08
C ALA A 31 -6.96 -12.00 27.95
N GLN A 32 -7.20 -12.88 26.97
CA GLN A 32 -6.12 -13.70 26.39
C GLN A 32 -5.37 -12.82 25.41
N THR A 33 -4.04 -12.80 25.51
CA THR A 33 -3.17 -11.97 24.68
C THR A 33 -3.32 -12.30 23.18
N PRO A 34 -3.91 -11.41 22.36
CA PRO A 34 -3.96 -11.62 20.92
C PRO A 34 -2.62 -11.32 20.28
N ALA A 35 -2.35 -11.95 19.12
CA ALA A 35 -1.19 -11.61 18.29
C ALA A 35 -1.23 -10.12 17.91
N SER A 36 -0.06 -9.49 17.82
CA SER A 36 0.11 -8.04 17.62
C SER A 36 -0.80 -7.47 16.53
N PRO A 37 -1.60 -6.45 16.83
CA PRO A 37 -2.63 -5.92 15.96
C PRO A 37 -2.18 -4.78 15.02
N PHE A 38 -0.87 -4.48 14.95
CA PHE A 38 -0.31 -3.41 14.10
C PHE A 38 -0.44 -3.65 12.59
N ILE A 39 -1.54 -4.21 12.15
CA ILE A 39 -1.66 -4.77 10.83
C ILE A 39 -2.73 -4.06 9.98
N ILE A 40 -3.53 -3.20 10.61
CA ILE A 40 -4.66 -2.55 9.95
C ILE A 40 -4.19 -1.29 9.22
N GLY A 41 -4.58 -1.15 7.95
CA GLY A 41 -4.38 0.08 7.18
C GLY A 41 -2.94 0.40 6.78
N GLN A 42 -2.00 -0.55 6.88
CA GLN A 42 -0.59 -0.32 6.55
C GLN A 42 -0.37 0.07 5.08
N GLY A 43 -1.24 -0.40 4.17
CA GLY A 43 -1.11 -0.16 2.75
C GLY A 43 -1.46 1.25 2.31
N GLU A 44 -2.19 2.01 3.11
CA GLU A 44 -2.70 3.33 2.72
C GLU A 44 -1.88 4.48 3.30
N VAL A 45 -0.97 4.21 4.23
CA VAL A 45 -0.29 5.23 5.05
C VAL A 45 1.18 5.39 4.73
N TYR A 46 1.85 4.32 4.33
CA TYR A 46 3.29 4.33 4.08
C TYR A 46 3.61 4.52 2.60
N SER A 47 4.81 5.02 2.30
CA SER A 47 5.30 5.05 0.92
C SER A 47 5.28 3.64 0.32
N SER A 48 5.15 3.55 -0.99
CA SER A 48 5.16 2.27 -1.71
C SER A 48 6.41 1.45 -1.42
N ALA A 49 7.55 2.11 -1.20
CA ALA A 49 8.78 1.44 -0.83
C ALA A 49 8.67 0.79 0.55
N LEU A 50 8.16 1.52 1.54
CA LEU A 50 7.96 0.99 2.88
C LEU A 50 6.84 -0.06 2.92
N GLN A 51 5.76 0.16 2.17
CA GLN A 51 4.65 -0.79 2.04
C GLN A 51 5.07 -2.09 1.37
N ARG A 52 5.74 -2.03 0.21
CA ARG A 52 6.33 -3.20 -0.46
C ARG A 52 7.24 -3.92 0.50
N TYR A 53 8.03 -3.17 1.22
CA TYR A 53 8.93 -3.71 2.20
C TYR A 53 8.20 -4.51 3.29
N TYR A 54 7.12 -3.98 3.85
CA TYR A 54 6.30 -4.69 4.84
C TYR A 54 5.49 -5.83 4.24
N GLU A 55 4.96 -5.67 3.04
CA GLU A 55 4.16 -6.71 2.37
C GLU A 55 5.02 -7.85 1.84
N GLU A 56 6.14 -7.54 1.21
CA GLU A 56 7.06 -8.53 0.66
C GLU A 56 7.78 -9.33 1.75
N ILE A 57 7.98 -8.73 2.91
CA ILE A 57 8.77 -9.32 3.98
C ILE A 57 7.91 -9.83 5.12
N THR A 58 6.61 -9.51 5.19
CA THR A 58 5.73 -10.13 6.18
C THR A 58 5.55 -11.61 5.80
N PRO A 59 6.30 -12.53 6.41
CA PRO A 59 6.45 -13.87 5.85
C PRO A 59 5.26 -14.77 6.12
N ARG A 60 4.11 -14.25 6.59
CA ARG A 60 3.02 -15.12 7.03
C ARG A 60 1.74 -14.84 6.27
N ALA A 61 1.39 -15.75 5.35
CA ALA A 61 0.02 -15.84 4.85
C ALA A 61 -0.99 -15.95 6.02
N GLU A 62 -0.59 -16.58 7.11
CA GLU A 62 -1.33 -16.65 8.39
C GLU A 62 -1.55 -15.25 8.97
N ASP A 63 -0.57 -14.37 8.94
CA ASP A 63 -0.72 -12.99 9.43
C ASP A 63 -1.62 -12.17 8.48
N LYS A 64 -1.54 -12.41 7.18
CA LYS A 64 -2.44 -11.80 6.19
C LYS A 64 -3.87 -12.32 6.36
N LEU A 65 -4.07 -13.60 6.63
CA LEU A 65 -5.37 -14.17 6.96
C LEU A 65 -5.86 -13.71 8.36
N ALA A 66 -4.95 -13.43 9.28
CA ALA A 66 -5.30 -12.82 10.56
C ALA A 66 -5.73 -11.36 10.40
N LYS A 67 -5.19 -10.63 9.41
CA LYS A 67 -5.60 -9.26 9.04
C LYS A 67 -7.05 -9.19 8.58
N VAL A 68 -7.56 -10.23 7.96
CA VAL A 68 -8.96 -10.35 7.53
C VAL A 68 -9.95 -10.09 8.68
N ARG A 69 -9.57 -10.38 9.93
CA ARG A 69 -10.39 -10.09 11.13
C ARG A 69 -10.74 -8.62 11.31
N TYR A 70 -9.99 -7.73 10.68
CA TYR A 70 -10.13 -6.28 10.83
C TYR A 70 -10.80 -5.62 9.61
N THR A 71 -10.98 -6.36 8.53
CA THR A 71 -11.64 -5.89 7.31
C THR A 71 -12.96 -6.58 7.05
N ILE A 72 -13.12 -7.84 7.50
CA ILE A 72 -14.35 -8.63 7.36
C ILE A 72 -15.12 -8.61 8.68
N PRO A 73 -16.29 -7.97 8.77
CA PRO A 73 -17.03 -7.80 10.03
C PRO A 73 -17.40 -9.12 10.69
N THR A 74 -17.70 -10.16 9.92
CA THR A 74 -18.07 -11.48 10.44
C THR A 74 -16.89 -12.28 10.99
N GLU A 75 -15.66 -11.79 10.87
CA GLU A 75 -14.44 -12.40 11.40
C GLU A 75 -13.98 -11.78 12.73
N ILE A 76 -14.72 -10.83 13.32
CA ILE A 76 -14.46 -10.31 14.67
C ILE A 76 -14.42 -11.47 15.67
N PRO A 77 -13.37 -11.58 16.52
CA PRO A 77 -13.25 -12.66 17.50
C PRO A 77 -14.48 -12.82 18.39
N GLN A 78 -14.93 -14.05 18.63
CA GLN A 78 -16.20 -14.32 19.34
C GLN A 78 -16.08 -14.26 20.85
N ASP A 79 -14.96 -14.72 21.41
CA ASP A 79 -14.82 -14.98 22.84
C ASP A 79 -13.84 -14.02 23.53
N THR A 80 -13.41 -12.97 22.83
CA THR A 80 -12.43 -12.04 23.37
C THR A 80 -12.98 -10.63 23.42
N THR A 81 -12.80 -9.99 24.57
CA THR A 81 -12.94 -8.54 24.71
C THR A 81 -11.58 -8.00 25.12
N TYR A 82 -11.06 -7.04 24.39
CA TYR A 82 -9.77 -6.42 24.69
C TYR A 82 -9.71 -5.00 24.16
N ALA A 83 -8.83 -4.23 24.75
CA ALA A 83 -8.42 -2.94 24.22
C ALA A 83 -6.90 -2.88 24.22
N LEU A 84 -6.34 -2.11 23.31
CA LEU A 84 -4.92 -1.84 23.28
C LEU A 84 -4.63 -0.45 22.80
N VAL A 85 -3.52 0.10 23.27
CA VAL A 85 -2.94 1.36 22.81
C VAL A 85 -1.49 1.08 22.45
N GLY A 86 -1.04 1.57 21.33
CA GLY A 86 0.32 1.35 20.85
C GLY A 86 0.94 2.60 20.28
N LEU A 87 2.24 2.71 20.45
CA LEU A 87 3.11 3.68 19.81
C LEU A 87 4.05 2.93 18.87
N ARG A 88 4.22 3.47 17.68
CA ARG A 88 5.08 2.90 16.66
C ARG A 88 5.95 3.99 16.05
N SER A 89 7.20 3.65 15.77
CA SER A 89 8.12 4.50 15.02
C SER A 89 8.82 3.66 13.97
N ASN A 90 8.95 4.19 12.77
CA ASN A 90 9.64 3.55 11.67
C ASN A 90 10.69 4.49 11.06
N TYR A 91 11.72 3.88 10.53
CA TYR A 91 12.75 4.52 9.75
C TYR A 91 13.11 3.64 8.56
N LEU A 92 13.18 4.23 7.38
CA LEU A 92 13.62 3.60 6.13
C LEU A 92 14.70 4.49 5.50
N SER A 93 15.75 3.88 4.99
CA SER A 93 16.73 4.54 4.14
C SER A 93 17.06 3.67 2.93
N GLN A 94 17.17 4.31 1.77
CA GLN A 94 17.48 3.69 0.49
C GLN A 94 18.56 4.49 -0.22
N ASP A 95 19.70 3.86 -0.48
CA ASP A 95 20.80 4.43 -1.24
C ASP A 95 20.90 3.76 -2.62
N GLY A 96 21.47 4.49 -3.59
CA GLY A 96 21.70 4.01 -4.93
C GLY A 96 20.46 4.03 -5.82
N VAL A 97 20.36 3.07 -6.74
CA VAL A 97 19.28 3.02 -7.73
C VAL A 97 17.93 2.79 -7.09
N ARG A 98 17.02 3.72 -7.25
CA ARG A 98 15.61 3.67 -6.79
C ARG A 98 14.70 4.40 -7.75
N ALA A 99 13.40 4.16 -7.65
CA ALA A 99 12.44 5.02 -8.32
C ALA A 99 12.48 6.43 -7.67
N PRO A 100 12.65 7.50 -8.43
CA PRO A 100 12.85 8.84 -7.86
C PRO A 100 11.71 9.30 -6.97
N TYR A 101 10.49 8.90 -7.30
CA TYR A 101 9.29 9.25 -6.54
C TYR A 101 9.11 8.46 -5.22
N GLU A 102 9.96 7.48 -4.94
CA GLU A 102 9.92 6.73 -3.67
C GLU A 102 10.66 7.45 -2.54
N GLY A 103 11.51 8.42 -2.88
CA GLY A 103 12.37 9.10 -1.92
C GLY A 103 13.56 8.26 -1.46
N ALA A 104 14.49 8.88 -0.74
CA ALA A 104 15.65 8.21 -0.19
C ALA A 104 15.46 7.79 1.27
N THR A 105 14.66 8.53 2.01
CA THR A 105 14.43 8.29 3.43
C THR A 105 12.96 8.44 3.79
N GLU A 106 12.51 7.67 4.75
CA GLU A 106 11.20 7.87 5.37
C GLU A 106 11.30 7.65 6.88
N THR A 107 10.71 8.57 7.64
CA THR A 107 10.57 8.45 9.10
C THR A 107 9.14 8.76 9.46
N ALA A 108 8.52 7.92 10.28
CA ALA A 108 7.17 8.18 10.78
C ALA A 108 7.00 7.72 12.22
N GLY A 109 6.10 8.40 12.93
CA GLY A 109 5.60 8.04 14.24
C GLY A 109 4.09 7.88 14.19
N GLU A 110 3.54 6.88 14.85
CA GLU A 110 2.11 6.56 14.86
C GLU A 110 1.63 6.20 16.25
N LEU A 111 0.51 6.75 16.65
CA LEU A 111 -0.27 6.34 17.81
C LEU A 111 -1.50 5.57 17.33
N LEU A 112 -1.69 4.37 17.86
CA LEU A 112 -2.81 3.49 17.54
C LEU A 112 -3.59 3.15 18.81
N ALA A 113 -4.91 3.15 18.71
CA ALA A 113 -5.79 2.53 19.70
C ALA A 113 -6.79 1.63 19.00
N MET A 114 -7.03 0.45 19.54
CA MET A 114 -8.04 -0.46 19.01
C MET A 114 -8.64 -1.33 20.12
N GLY A 115 -9.83 -1.87 19.84
CA GLY A 115 -10.49 -2.76 20.77
C GLY A 115 -11.56 -3.63 20.13
N VAL A 116 -11.90 -4.69 20.84
CA VAL A 116 -13.03 -5.57 20.54
C VAL A 116 -13.89 -5.67 21.79
N ALA A 117 -15.18 -5.44 21.64
CA ALA A 117 -16.17 -5.62 22.68
C ALA A 117 -17.19 -6.69 22.27
N ASN A 118 -17.44 -7.66 23.17
CA ASN A 118 -18.43 -8.69 22.97
C ASN A 118 -19.64 -8.42 23.87
N PHE A 119 -20.79 -8.18 23.28
CA PHE A 119 -22.04 -7.85 23.98
C PHE A 119 -22.95 -9.09 24.20
N LYS A 120 -22.37 -10.27 24.31
CA LYS A 120 -23.08 -11.55 24.47
C LYS A 120 -24.15 -11.76 23.38
N HIS A 121 -25.42 -11.46 23.70
CA HIS A 121 -26.55 -11.65 22.77
C HIS A 121 -26.78 -10.49 21.80
N ARG A 122 -26.06 -9.37 21.94
CA ARG A 122 -26.25 -8.17 21.12
C ARG A 122 -25.22 -8.00 20.01
N GLY A 123 -24.28 -8.94 19.89
CA GLY A 123 -23.26 -8.88 18.85
C GLY A 123 -21.89 -8.45 19.35
N ARG A 124 -21.00 -8.18 18.40
CA ARG A 124 -19.59 -7.85 18.64
C ARG A 124 -19.26 -6.58 17.90
N LEU A 125 -18.49 -5.72 18.53
CA LEU A 125 -17.99 -4.45 17.98
C LEU A 125 -16.45 -4.50 17.99
N SER A 126 -15.84 -4.18 16.88
CA SER A 126 -14.43 -3.88 16.80
C SER A 126 -14.25 -2.44 16.34
N GLY A 127 -13.31 -1.72 16.91
CA GLY A 127 -13.00 -0.35 16.52
C GLY A 127 -11.51 -0.09 16.60
N TYR A 128 -11.03 0.84 15.77
CA TYR A 128 -9.65 1.28 15.78
C TYR A 128 -9.54 2.73 15.33
N VAL A 129 -8.52 3.40 15.84
CA VAL A 129 -8.10 4.73 15.43
C VAL A 129 -6.58 4.80 15.42
N SER A 130 -6.03 5.44 14.41
CA SER A 130 -4.60 5.72 14.32
C SER A 130 -4.37 7.15 13.85
N VAL A 131 -3.35 7.78 14.40
CA VAL A 131 -2.87 9.10 14.00
C VAL A 131 -1.36 9.04 13.90
N GLY A 132 -0.81 9.53 12.82
CA GLY A 132 0.63 9.53 12.62
C GLY A 132 1.13 10.76 11.89
N LEU A 133 2.43 10.99 12.06
CA LEU A 133 3.20 12.05 11.47
C LEU A 133 4.40 11.44 10.77
N GLY A 134 4.78 11.96 9.62
CA GLY A 134 5.92 11.44 8.91
C GLY A 134 6.63 12.46 8.04
N TYR A 135 7.81 12.05 7.65
CA TYR A 135 8.70 12.77 6.76
C TYR A 135 9.24 11.80 5.72
N GLN A 136 9.24 12.20 4.47
CA GLN A 136 9.79 11.45 3.35
C GLN A 136 10.73 12.36 2.56
N GLY A 137 12.02 12.03 2.55
CA GLY A 137 13.07 12.88 2.00
C GLY A 137 13.50 12.47 0.61
N ALA A 138 13.98 13.46 -0.15
CA ALA A 138 14.55 13.32 -1.48
C ALA A 138 13.61 12.63 -2.49
N ILE A 139 12.34 13.03 -2.51
CA ILE A 139 11.37 12.63 -3.53
C ILE A 139 11.62 13.48 -4.78
N GLY A 140 11.71 12.83 -5.93
CA GLY A 140 11.83 13.48 -7.22
C GLY A 140 10.71 13.11 -8.17
N TYR A 141 10.50 13.96 -9.19
CA TYR A 141 9.63 13.69 -10.33
C TYR A 141 8.17 13.36 -10.00
N SER A 142 7.69 13.70 -8.81
CA SER A 142 6.28 13.55 -8.46
C SER A 142 5.79 14.70 -7.58
N ALA A 143 4.74 15.37 -8.04
CA ALA A 143 3.97 16.32 -7.25
C ALA A 143 2.89 15.65 -6.38
N ILE A 144 2.82 14.34 -6.41
CA ILE A 144 1.88 13.54 -5.63
C ILE A 144 2.69 12.63 -4.69
N ARG A 145 2.39 12.68 -3.40
CA ARG A 145 2.89 11.65 -2.49
C ARG A 145 2.16 10.34 -2.76
N GLN A 146 2.86 9.21 -2.78
CA GLN A 146 2.34 7.88 -3.13
C GLN A 146 1.78 7.83 -4.56
N PRO A 147 2.62 8.08 -5.57
CA PRO A 147 2.17 8.17 -6.96
C PRO A 147 1.71 6.83 -7.56
N GLU A 148 2.01 5.70 -6.94
CA GLU A 148 1.75 4.35 -7.45
C GLU A 148 0.27 4.08 -7.71
N TYR A 149 -0.60 4.70 -6.91
CA TYR A 149 -2.06 4.61 -7.11
C TYR A 149 -2.53 5.32 -8.39
N TYR A 150 -1.74 6.29 -8.86
CA TYR A 150 -2.10 7.21 -9.95
C TYR A 150 -1.31 6.96 -11.23
N LEU A 151 -0.26 6.10 -11.16
CA LEU A 151 0.48 5.70 -12.36
C LEU A 151 -0.46 5.16 -13.44
N PRO A 152 -0.26 5.55 -14.70
CA PRO A 152 0.87 6.30 -15.26
C PRO A 152 0.69 7.82 -15.27
N TYR A 153 -0.42 8.34 -14.76
CA TYR A 153 -0.86 9.73 -14.91
C TYR A 153 -0.36 10.60 -13.77
N LEU A 154 0.90 10.99 -13.83
CA LEU A 154 1.56 11.82 -12.83
C LEU A 154 1.74 13.26 -13.29
N VAL A 155 1.77 14.15 -12.31
CA VAL A 155 2.36 15.48 -12.48
C VAL A 155 3.82 15.35 -12.10
N ALA A 156 4.72 15.55 -13.08
CA ALA A 156 6.14 15.50 -12.83
C ALA A 156 6.61 16.81 -12.19
N ASP A 157 7.30 16.68 -11.08
CA ASP A 157 7.98 17.76 -10.38
C ASP A 157 9.49 17.48 -10.45
N THR A 158 10.15 18.16 -11.37
CA THR A 158 11.60 17.98 -11.63
C THR A 158 12.47 18.57 -10.55
N SER A 159 11.95 19.48 -9.73
CA SER A 159 12.69 20.08 -8.62
C SER A 159 12.83 19.13 -7.43
N GLY A 160 11.88 18.21 -7.28
CA GLY A 160 11.87 17.30 -6.17
C GLY A 160 11.65 17.99 -4.81
N GLY A 161 12.13 17.37 -3.74
CA GLY A 161 12.10 17.90 -2.37
C GLY A 161 11.57 16.91 -1.34
N ASP A 162 11.25 17.43 -0.17
CA ASP A 162 10.88 16.63 0.99
C ASP A 162 9.40 16.81 1.34
N TYR A 163 8.72 15.70 1.57
CA TYR A 163 7.34 15.73 2.04
C TYR A 163 7.28 15.56 3.56
N ARG A 164 6.47 16.39 4.19
CA ARG A 164 5.91 16.14 5.51
C ARG A 164 4.47 15.70 5.37
N TYR A 165 4.04 14.76 6.18
CA TYR A 165 2.70 14.25 6.10
C TYR A 165 2.12 13.92 7.47
N GLU A 166 0.81 13.99 7.54
CA GLU A 166 -0.02 13.57 8.65
C GLU A 166 -1.05 12.59 8.13
N HIS A 167 -1.32 11.52 8.87
CA HIS A 167 -2.37 10.58 8.51
C HIS A 167 -3.29 10.28 9.66
N TYR A 168 -4.52 9.97 9.32
CA TYR A 168 -5.62 9.70 10.23
C TYR A 168 -6.38 8.49 9.74
N ILE A 169 -6.49 7.45 10.54
CA ILE A 169 -7.23 6.24 10.21
C ILE A 169 -8.23 5.99 11.32
N ALA A 170 -9.46 5.65 10.97
CA ALA A 170 -10.48 5.23 11.89
C ALA A 170 -11.38 4.19 11.26
N GLY A 171 -11.81 3.21 12.03
CA GLY A 171 -12.76 2.21 11.56
C GLY A 171 -13.53 1.57 12.68
N ALA A 172 -14.70 1.06 12.32
CA ALA A 172 -15.53 0.27 13.20
C ALA A 172 -16.21 -0.84 12.40
N LEU A 173 -16.25 -2.03 12.99
CA LEU A 173 -16.92 -3.20 12.46
C LEU A 173 -17.89 -3.73 13.52
N TYR A 174 -19.07 -4.09 13.11
CA TYR A 174 -20.08 -4.73 13.95
C TYR A 174 -20.52 -6.05 13.33
N ALA A 175 -20.68 -7.07 14.14
CA ALA A 175 -21.22 -8.38 13.74
C ALA A 175 -22.27 -8.88 14.73
N LEU A 176 -23.32 -9.42 14.18
CA LEU A 176 -24.42 -10.04 14.93
C LEU A 176 -24.60 -11.48 14.49
N ARG A 177 -24.53 -12.40 15.44
CA ARG A 177 -24.79 -13.84 15.20
C ARG A 177 -26.23 -14.18 15.53
N ARG A 178 -26.89 -14.91 14.62
CA ARG A 178 -28.22 -15.48 14.85
C ARG A 178 -28.25 -16.93 14.36
N GLY A 179 -28.20 -17.86 15.30
CA GLY A 179 -28.10 -19.29 14.98
C GLY A 179 -26.82 -19.65 14.25
N ALA A 180 -26.95 -20.25 13.08
CA ALA A 180 -25.84 -20.64 12.22
C ALA A 180 -25.36 -19.51 11.29
N SER A 181 -25.99 -18.35 11.33
CA SER A 181 -25.65 -17.23 10.44
C SER A 181 -25.14 -16.03 11.23
N GLU A 182 -24.27 -15.27 10.61
CA GLU A 182 -23.79 -13.99 11.11
C GLU A 182 -23.95 -12.92 10.04
N LEU A 183 -24.36 -11.73 10.45
CA LEU A 183 -24.41 -10.53 9.63
C LEU A 183 -23.44 -9.52 10.22
N GLY A 184 -22.75 -8.78 9.37
CA GLY A 184 -21.84 -7.75 9.81
C GLY A 184 -21.86 -6.53 8.90
N ALA A 185 -21.50 -5.39 9.47
CA ALA A 185 -21.34 -4.14 8.76
C ALA A 185 -20.12 -3.40 9.31
N GLY A 186 -19.54 -2.53 8.50
CA GLY A 186 -18.38 -1.76 8.91
C GLY A 186 -18.21 -0.48 8.10
N LEU A 187 -17.47 0.44 8.72
CA LEU A 187 -16.99 1.66 8.08
C LEU A 187 -15.53 1.83 8.39
N HIS A 188 -14.77 2.24 7.40
CA HIS A 188 -13.36 2.58 7.49
C HIS A 188 -13.13 3.94 6.83
N PHE A 189 -12.34 4.77 7.48
CA PHE A 189 -11.90 6.06 6.97
C PHE A 189 -10.38 6.13 7.06
N ALA A 190 -9.73 6.59 5.98
CA ALA A 190 -8.33 6.98 5.98
C ALA A 190 -8.19 8.37 5.37
N GLY A 191 -7.42 9.22 6.00
CA GLY A 191 -7.13 10.58 5.55
C GLY A 191 -5.63 10.86 5.62
N GLU A 192 -5.13 11.67 4.68
CA GLU A 192 -3.75 12.13 4.67
C GLU A 192 -3.68 13.58 4.22
N ILE A 193 -2.80 14.33 4.87
CA ILE A 193 -2.34 15.65 4.44
C ILE A 193 -0.84 15.54 4.22
N ALA A 194 -0.35 15.92 3.03
CA ALA A 194 1.07 15.91 2.74
C ALA A 194 1.47 17.18 1.99
N TYR A 195 2.61 17.77 2.35
CA TYR A 195 3.05 19.04 1.80
C TYR A 195 4.57 19.16 1.72
N LYS A 196 5.01 20.03 0.80
CA LYS A 196 6.40 20.46 0.64
C LYS A 196 6.53 21.92 1.01
N TYR A 197 7.64 22.30 1.64
CA TYR A 197 7.96 23.71 1.90
C TYR A 197 8.77 24.36 0.78
N GLU A 198 9.47 23.56 -0.02
CA GLU A 198 10.30 24.00 -1.12
C GLU A 198 9.46 24.20 -2.38
N ASP A 199 9.84 25.14 -3.23
CA ASP A 199 9.18 25.36 -4.50
C ASP A 199 9.50 24.23 -5.50
N PRO A 200 8.50 23.70 -6.19
CA PRO A 200 7.08 24.02 -6.08
C PRO A 200 6.47 23.50 -4.78
N ARG A 201 5.72 24.36 -4.10
CA ARG A 201 5.03 24.01 -2.86
C ARG A 201 3.79 23.21 -3.18
N VAL A 202 3.91 21.94 -3.01
CA VAL A 202 2.82 20.99 -3.24
C VAL A 202 2.05 20.77 -1.95
N TYR A 203 0.73 20.78 -2.03
CA TYR A 203 -0.17 20.43 -0.95
C TYR A 203 -1.12 19.36 -1.44
N ASN A 204 -1.10 18.21 -0.79
CA ASN A 204 -1.94 17.06 -1.09
C ASN A 204 -2.89 16.80 0.07
N THR A 205 -4.17 16.60 -0.20
CA THR A 205 -5.14 16.04 0.74
C THR A 205 -5.76 14.78 0.15
N THR A 206 -5.79 13.73 0.95
CA THR A 206 -6.35 12.43 0.56
C THR A 206 -7.43 12.05 1.55
N GLY A 207 -8.51 11.49 1.07
CA GLY A 207 -9.57 10.92 1.90
C GLY A 207 -10.12 9.66 1.26
N THR A 208 -10.18 8.58 2.01
CA THR A 208 -10.74 7.29 1.62
C THR A 208 -11.85 6.92 2.59
N LEU A 209 -13.00 6.54 2.07
CA LEU A 209 -14.12 6.00 2.84
C LEU A 209 -14.49 4.63 2.26
N GLN A 210 -14.56 3.62 3.13
CA GLN A 210 -15.00 2.29 2.76
C GLN A 210 -16.15 1.86 3.64
N ALA A 211 -17.24 1.43 3.03
CA ALA A 211 -18.35 0.76 3.68
C ALA A 211 -18.30 -0.74 3.39
N THR A 212 -18.65 -1.54 4.38
CA THR A 212 -18.51 -2.99 4.31
C THR A 212 -19.78 -3.67 4.81
N LEU A 213 -20.25 -4.69 4.09
CA LEU A 213 -21.35 -5.57 4.51
C LEU A 213 -20.89 -7.02 4.39
N GLY A 214 -21.05 -7.81 5.45
CA GLY A 214 -20.62 -9.19 5.51
C GLY A 214 -21.75 -10.14 5.91
N TYR A 215 -21.73 -11.32 5.33
CA TYR A 215 -22.56 -12.46 5.71
C TYR A 215 -21.68 -13.69 5.90
N LYS A 216 -21.89 -14.44 6.97
CA LYS A 216 -21.21 -15.71 7.24
C LYS A 216 -22.23 -16.77 7.60
N HIS A 217 -22.04 -17.96 7.06
CA HIS A 217 -22.81 -19.13 7.41
C HIS A 217 -21.92 -20.25 7.94
N HIS A 218 -22.34 -20.81 9.04
CA HIS A 218 -21.68 -21.91 9.73
C HIS A 218 -22.30 -23.23 9.32
N PHE A 219 -21.70 -23.92 8.35
CA PHE A 219 -22.06 -25.27 8.01
C PHE A 219 -21.48 -26.28 9.02
N SER A 220 -21.83 -27.52 8.88
CA SER A 220 -21.34 -28.59 9.79
C SER A 220 -19.81 -28.79 9.71
N SER A 221 -19.20 -28.65 8.54
CA SER A 221 -17.78 -28.95 8.28
C SER A 221 -16.95 -27.72 7.88
N LEU A 222 -17.61 -26.62 7.52
CA LEU A 222 -16.93 -25.42 7.05
C LEU A 222 -17.70 -24.15 7.44
N ASP A 223 -16.99 -23.04 7.48
CA ASP A 223 -17.51 -21.69 7.55
C ASP A 223 -17.33 -21.02 6.20
N LEU A 224 -18.37 -20.40 5.68
CA LEU A 224 -18.34 -19.59 4.46
C LEU A 224 -18.73 -18.16 4.82
N SER A 225 -17.85 -17.20 4.49
CA SER A 225 -18.09 -15.78 4.66
C SER A 225 -18.02 -15.08 3.31
N ALA A 226 -18.99 -14.22 3.03
CA ALA A 226 -19.00 -13.35 1.87
C ALA A 226 -19.10 -11.90 2.35
N THR A 227 -18.24 -11.03 1.81
CA THR A 227 -18.20 -9.62 2.21
C THR A 227 -18.16 -8.74 0.98
N LEU A 228 -18.99 -7.72 0.98
CA LEU A 228 -19.03 -6.68 -0.04
C LEU A 228 -18.47 -5.38 0.54
N HIS A 229 -17.57 -4.74 -0.20
CA HIS A 229 -17.02 -3.44 0.12
C HIS A 229 -17.39 -2.44 -0.97
N ALA A 230 -17.73 -1.23 -0.55
CA ALA A 230 -17.86 -0.07 -1.42
C ALA A 230 -16.82 0.96 -1.02
N LEU A 231 -16.01 1.42 -1.96
CA LEU A 231 -14.92 2.34 -1.74
C LEU A 231 -15.19 3.67 -2.45
N TYR A 232 -14.91 4.76 -1.76
CA TYR A 232 -14.76 6.08 -2.33
C TYR A 232 -13.44 6.69 -1.88
N HIS A 233 -12.64 7.15 -2.84
CA HIS A 233 -11.35 7.78 -2.58
C HIS A 233 -11.26 9.09 -3.36
N ARG A 234 -10.74 10.11 -2.69
CA ARG A 234 -10.50 11.43 -3.29
C ARG A 234 -9.11 11.90 -2.90
N LYS A 235 -8.34 12.34 -3.90
CA LYS A 235 -7.10 13.07 -3.68
C LYS A 235 -7.16 14.41 -4.36
N TYR A 236 -6.89 15.44 -3.60
CA TYR A 236 -6.73 16.81 -4.07
C TYR A 236 -5.25 17.16 -4.03
N MET A 237 -4.72 17.63 -5.12
CA MET A 237 -3.37 18.16 -5.25
C MET A 237 -3.48 19.61 -5.65
N ASN A 238 -2.85 20.48 -4.87
CA ASN A 238 -2.66 21.88 -5.20
C ASN A 238 -1.16 22.16 -5.32
N LEU A 239 -0.78 22.90 -6.34
CA LEU A 239 0.60 23.26 -6.63
C LEU A 239 0.72 24.76 -6.67
N TRP A 240 1.62 25.30 -5.87
CA TRP A 240 1.84 26.73 -5.72
C TRP A 240 3.33 27.06 -5.76
N LEU A 241 3.66 28.20 -6.40
CA LEU A 241 5.02 28.73 -6.49
C LEU A 241 5.11 30.04 -5.74
N TRP A 242 6.12 30.17 -4.90
CA TRP A 242 6.40 31.41 -4.18
C TRP A 242 6.91 32.49 -5.14
N LYS A 243 7.76 32.10 -6.08
CA LYS A 243 8.30 32.98 -7.13
C LYS A 243 7.97 32.38 -8.49
N PRO A 244 6.76 32.58 -9.02
CA PRO A 244 6.38 32.00 -10.29
C PRO A 244 7.22 32.62 -11.42
N SER A 245 7.76 31.77 -12.28
CA SER A 245 8.35 32.15 -13.56
C SER A 245 7.40 31.73 -14.67
N GLN A 246 7.32 32.47 -15.77
CA GLN A 246 6.52 32.07 -16.94
C GLN A 246 7.04 30.78 -17.58
N GLN A 247 8.23 30.32 -17.20
CA GLN A 247 8.85 29.10 -17.71
C GLN A 247 8.55 27.85 -16.84
N ASP A 248 8.00 28.05 -15.64
CA ASP A 248 7.69 26.93 -14.74
C ASP A 248 6.54 26.11 -15.29
N LYS A 249 6.85 24.90 -15.71
CA LYS A 249 5.90 23.94 -16.28
C LYS A 249 6.00 22.64 -15.53
N PHE A 250 4.85 22.11 -15.16
CA PHE A 250 4.73 20.81 -14.51
C PHE A 250 4.07 19.84 -15.49
N PRO A 251 4.89 19.04 -16.19
CA PRO A 251 4.35 18.17 -17.22
C PRO A 251 3.53 17.04 -16.62
N LEU A 252 2.44 16.74 -17.30
CA LEU A 252 1.62 15.58 -17.01
C LEU A 252 2.09 14.40 -17.84
N THR A 253 2.34 13.26 -17.21
CA THR A 253 2.81 12.05 -17.86
C THR A 253 1.67 11.10 -18.19
N TYR A 254 1.87 10.31 -19.25
CA TYR A 254 0.94 9.24 -19.68
C TYR A 254 1.48 7.84 -19.45
N GLY A 255 2.61 7.72 -18.84
CA GLY A 255 3.42 6.53 -18.73
C GLY A 255 4.71 6.64 -19.54
N PHE A 256 5.72 5.86 -19.14
CA PHE A 256 7.03 5.81 -19.77
C PHE A 256 7.76 7.18 -19.82
N GLY A 257 7.38 8.10 -18.96
CA GLY A 257 7.90 9.47 -19.01
C GLY A 257 7.40 10.31 -20.19
N MET A 258 6.48 9.80 -21.00
CA MET A 258 5.87 10.55 -22.09
C MET A 258 5.02 11.69 -21.56
N VAL A 259 5.07 12.82 -22.29
CA VAL A 259 4.40 14.07 -21.92
C VAL A 259 3.62 14.60 -23.13
N ASP A 260 2.40 15.08 -22.92
CA ASP A 260 1.69 15.83 -23.96
C ASP A 260 2.10 17.29 -23.93
N VAL A 261 2.65 17.76 -25.02
CA VAL A 261 3.14 19.16 -25.16
C VAL A 261 1.99 20.17 -25.22
N GLN A 262 0.84 19.75 -25.70
CA GLN A 262 -0.31 20.66 -25.94
C GLN A 262 -1.17 20.88 -24.69
N ASN A 263 -1.35 19.83 -23.89
CA ASN A 263 -2.27 19.83 -22.74
C ASN A 263 -1.59 19.73 -21.37
N THR A 264 -0.28 19.82 -21.29
CA THR A 264 0.51 19.45 -20.13
C THR A 264 0.92 20.59 -19.21
N LYS A 265 0.43 21.78 -19.48
CA LYS A 265 0.81 22.92 -18.65
C LYS A 265 -0.12 23.01 -17.45
N ILE A 266 0.29 22.48 -16.32
CA ILE A 266 -0.26 22.99 -15.08
C ILE A 266 0.26 24.41 -14.95
N PHE A 267 -0.65 25.35 -15.12
CA PHE A 267 -0.32 26.74 -14.85
C PHE A 267 -0.28 26.94 -13.33
N PHE A 268 0.50 27.89 -12.92
CA PHE A 268 0.56 28.42 -11.57
C PHE A 268 -0.86 28.52 -10.96
N GLY A 269 -1.03 27.95 -9.75
CA GLY A 269 -2.30 27.99 -9.03
C GLY A 269 -3.36 27.00 -9.48
N THR A 270 -3.03 26.02 -10.31
CA THR A 270 -3.98 24.98 -10.68
C THR A 270 -4.00 23.85 -9.68
N SER A 271 -5.19 23.27 -9.48
CA SER A 271 -5.41 22.10 -8.66
C SER A 271 -5.84 20.91 -9.52
N ARG A 272 -5.47 19.72 -9.08
CA ARG A 272 -5.97 18.46 -9.65
C ARG A 272 -6.68 17.63 -8.61
N MET A 273 -7.72 16.98 -9.07
CA MET A 273 -8.48 16.05 -8.28
C MET A 273 -8.47 14.68 -8.91
N HIS A 274 -8.22 13.67 -8.09
CA HIS A 274 -8.40 12.28 -8.45
C HIS A 274 -9.58 11.73 -7.64
N TYR A 275 -10.58 11.26 -8.32
CA TYR A 275 -11.74 10.58 -7.74
C TYR A 275 -11.66 9.12 -8.09
N MET A 276 -11.74 8.24 -7.10
CA MET A 276 -11.80 6.81 -7.31
C MET A 276 -13.03 6.25 -6.60
N GLY A 277 -13.81 5.49 -7.31
CA GLY A 277 -14.92 4.72 -6.77
C GLY A 277 -14.79 3.26 -7.16
N GLY A 278 -15.20 2.36 -6.29
CA GLY A 278 -15.08 0.95 -6.60
C GLY A 278 -15.83 0.05 -5.64
N VAL A 279 -15.81 -1.22 -5.99
CA VAL A 279 -16.37 -2.30 -5.20
C VAL A 279 -15.35 -3.42 -5.05
N ALA A 280 -15.43 -4.13 -3.92
CA ALA A 280 -14.66 -5.36 -3.74
C ALA A 280 -15.55 -6.45 -3.13
N VAL A 281 -15.25 -7.69 -3.45
CA VAL A 281 -15.91 -8.87 -2.90
C VAL A 281 -14.86 -9.79 -2.32
N ASP A 282 -15.03 -10.15 -1.05
CA ASP A 282 -14.21 -11.16 -0.39
C ASP A 282 -15.03 -12.42 -0.12
N LEU A 283 -14.52 -13.57 -0.51
CA LEU A 283 -15.06 -14.87 -0.20
C LEU A 283 -14.05 -15.63 0.68
N LEU A 284 -14.40 -15.88 1.93
CA LEU A 284 -13.56 -16.61 2.87
C LEU A 284 -14.21 -17.96 3.21
N LEU A 285 -13.47 -19.02 2.95
CA LEU A 285 -13.86 -20.38 3.28
C LEU A 285 -12.86 -20.93 4.31
N ARG A 286 -13.35 -21.49 5.41
CA ARG A 286 -12.54 -22.07 6.47
C ARG A 286 -13.11 -23.42 6.91
N SER A 287 -12.29 -24.46 6.91
CA SER A 287 -12.70 -25.75 7.44
C SER A 287 -12.87 -25.68 8.97
N ARG A 288 -13.89 -26.38 9.48
CA ARG A 288 -14.05 -26.62 10.91
C ARG A 288 -13.34 -27.91 11.27
N GLN A 289 -12.34 -27.77 12.11
CA GLN A 289 -11.63 -28.95 12.62
C GLN A 289 -12.55 -29.74 13.56
N ARG A 290 -12.88 -30.98 13.19
CA ARG A 290 -13.70 -31.86 14.00
C ARG A 290 -12.91 -32.97 14.67
N GLU A 291 -11.77 -33.36 14.08
CA GLU A 291 -10.95 -34.48 14.55
C GLU A 291 -9.52 -33.99 14.82
N LEU A 292 -8.93 -34.55 15.87
CA LEU A 292 -7.52 -34.29 16.21
C LEU A 292 -6.65 -34.83 15.07
N GLY A 293 -5.87 -33.94 14.42
CA GLY A 293 -5.00 -34.28 13.30
C GLY A 293 -5.60 -34.13 11.91
N ALA A 294 -6.88 -33.79 11.78
CA ALA A 294 -7.45 -33.45 10.48
C ALA A 294 -6.85 -32.13 9.95
N PRO A 295 -6.61 -32.02 8.64
CA PRO A 295 -6.08 -30.79 8.06
C PRO A 295 -7.08 -29.64 8.18
N HIS A 296 -6.55 -28.47 8.54
CA HIS A 296 -7.31 -27.22 8.59
C HIS A 296 -7.01 -26.39 7.34
N TYR A 297 -8.04 -26.03 6.59
CA TYR A 297 -7.93 -25.26 5.36
C TYR A 297 -8.55 -23.88 5.52
N THR A 298 -7.88 -22.86 5.01
CA THR A 298 -8.44 -21.52 4.86
C THR A 298 -8.18 -21.06 3.42
N LEU A 299 -9.21 -20.53 2.77
CA LEU A 299 -9.15 -19.96 1.43
C LEU A 299 -9.83 -18.60 1.45
N LEU A 300 -9.13 -17.57 1.02
CA LEU A 300 -9.65 -16.23 0.77
C LEU A 300 -9.48 -15.92 -0.71
N LEU A 301 -10.57 -15.60 -1.38
CA LEU A 301 -10.60 -14.99 -2.71
C LEU A 301 -11.14 -13.58 -2.56
N SER A 302 -10.39 -12.60 -3.05
CA SER A 302 -10.77 -11.19 -3.08
C SER A 302 -10.70 -10.69 -4.52
N ASP A 303 -11.74 -10.00 -4.97
CA ASP A 303 -11.78 -9.32 -6.27
C ASP A 303 -12.18 -7.87 -6.04
N GLN A 304 -11.36 -6.95 -6.55
CA GLN A 304 -11.48 -5.51 -6.33
C GLN A 304 -11.48 -4.79 -7.68
N LEU A 305 -12.52 -4.05 -7.95
CA LEU A 305 -12.67 -3.26 -9.17
C LEU A 305 -12.83 -1.79 -8.83
N TYR A 306 -11.89 -0.96 -9.28
CA TYR A 306 -11.88 0.49 -9.05
C TYR A 306 -11.79 1.24 -10.36
N LYS A 307 -12.57 2.32 -10.46
CA LYS A 307 -12.46 3.30 -11.54
C LYS A 307 -12.04 4.64 -10.97
N MET A 308 -10.94 5.18 -11.48
CA MET A 308 -10.45 6.51 -11.17
C MET A 308 -10.73 7.47 -12.32
N ARG A 309 -11.01 8.72 -11.97
CA ARG A 309 -11.06 9.85 -12.89
C ARG A 309 -10.18 10.97 -12.36
N THR A 310 -9.35 11.52 -13.21
CA THR A 310 -8.51 12.68 -12.91
C THR A 310 -9.11 13.91 -13.57
N GLU A 311 -9.32 14.96 -12.78
CA GLU A 311 -9.88 16.23 -13.22
C GLU A 311 -8.94 17.38 -12.87
N GLU A 312 -8.87 18.38 -13.73
CA GLU A 312 -8.17 19.64 -13.44
C GLU A 312 -9.19 20.69 -13.00
N SER A 313 -8.73 21.75 -12.29
CA SER A 313 -9.60 22.82 -11.73
C SER A 313 -10.47 23.52 -12.75
N SER A 314 -10.17 23.38 -14.01
CA SER A 314 -10.93 23.89 -15.16
C SER A 314 -12.06 22.96 -15.64
N ALA A 315 -12.44 21.99 -14.86
CA ALA A 315 -13.59 21.10 -15.06
C ALA A 315 -13.46 20.02 -16.15
N ALA A 316 -12.33 19.89 -16.82
CA ALA A 316 -12.14 18.81 -17.78
C ALA A 316 -11.56 17.55 -17.13
N GLY A 317 -12.23 16.41 -17.32
CA GLY A 317 -11.65 15.11 -17.02
C GLY A 317 -10.50 14.82 -17.96
N LEU A 318 -9.28 14.62 -17.45
CA LEU A 318 -8.11 14.38 -18.27
C LEU A 318 -7.90 12.90 -18.56
N PHE A 319 -8.03 12.07 -17.53
CA PHE A 319 -7.74 10.64 -17.58
C PHE A 319 -8.72 9.82 -16.76
N GLY A 320 -8.87 8.59 -17.20
CA GLY A 320 -9.51 7.52 -16.44
C GLY A 320 -8.55 6.36 -16.23
N LEU A 321 -8.65 5.68 -15.08
CA LEU A 321 -7.90 4.48 -14.78
C LEU A 321 -8.87 3.44 -14.23
N LEU A 322 -8.94 2.28 -14.86
CA LEU A 322 -9.67 1.13 -14.37
C LEU A 322 -8.67 0.14 -13.80
N ASN A 323 -8.82 -0.20 -12.53
CA ASN A 323 -8.00 -1.18 -11.83
C ASN A 323 -8.86 -2.39 -11.49
N ASN A 324 -8.38 -3.57 -11.81
CA ASN A 324 -8.90 -4.84 -11.32
C ASN A 324 -7.78 -5.57 -10.56
N ASN A 325 -8.04 -5.95 -9.33
CA ASN A 325 -7.09 -6.65 -8.47
C ASN A 325 -7.75 -7.90 -7.89
N VAL A 326 -7.31 -9.06 -8.37
CA VAL A 326 -7.75 -10.37 -7.89
C VAL A 326 -6.67 -10.95 -6.98
N ARG A 327 -7.05 -11.36 -5.79
CA ARG A 327 -6.14 -11.95 -4.80
C ARG A 327 -6.67 -13.27 -4.29
N LEU A 328 -5.81 -14.27 -4.29
CA LEU A 328 -6.05 -15.59 -3.71
C LEU A 328 -5.06 -15.81 -2.56
N ILE A 329 -5.56 -16.13 -1.38
CA ILE A 329 -4.72 -16.60 -0.26
C ILE A 329 -5.28 -17.93 0.19
N SER A 330 -4.43 -18.95 0.24
CA SER A 330 -4.80 -20.26 0.76
C SER A 330 -3.79 -20.75 1.79
N SER A 331 -4.25 -21.42 2.81
CA SER A 331 -3.41 -22.13 3.77
C SER A 331 -3.99 -23.50 4.11
N ALA A 332 -3.10 -24.45 4.29
CA ALA A 332 -3.40 -25.79 4.78
C ALA A 332 -2.48 -26.11 5.96
N GLU A 333 -3.06 -26.44 7.10
CA GLU A 333 -2.35 -26.79 8.31
C GLU A 333 -2.68 -28.25 8.67
N TRP A 334 -1.65 -29.09 8.84
CA TRP A 334 -1.79 -30.47 9.28
C TRP A 334 -0.68 -30.84 10.25
N GLY A 335 -1.06 -31.16 11.45
CA GLY A 335 -0.12 -31.49 12.51
C GLY A 335 0.86 -30.33 12.78
N ARG A 336 2.12 -30.53 12.40
CA ARG A 336 3.20 -29.52 12.59
C ARG A 336 3.56 -28.78 11.31
N CYS A 337 2.91 -29.10 10.23
CA CYS A 337 3.18 -28.52 8.91
C CYS A 337 2.13 -27.48 8.56
N THR A 338 2.55 -26.39 7.96
CA THR A 338 1.70 -25.41 7.30
C THR A 338 2.20 -25.19 5.88
N LEU A 339 1.30 -25.24 4.91
CA LEU A 339 1.56 -24.82 3.54
C LEU A 339 0.66 -23.62 3.23
N ALA A 340 1.21 -22.59 2.64
CA ALA A 340 0.45 -21.41 2.27
C ALA A 340 0.83 -20.95 0.87
N LEU A 341 -0.17 -20.53 0.10
CA LEU A 341 -0.04 -19.92 -1.24
C LEU A 341 -0.76 -18.58 -1.22
N GLU A 342 -0.10 -17.58 -1.76
CA GLU A 342 -0.70 -16.28 -2.08
C GLU A 342 -0.45 -15.97 -3.54
N SER A 343 -1.47 -15.50 -4.25
CA SER A 343 -1.35 -15.02 -5.62
C SER A 343 -2.16 -13.76 -5.78
N THR A 344 -1.58 -12.75 -6.40
CA THR A 344 -2.22 -11.47 -6.72
C THR A 344 -2.07 -11.18 -8.20
N ILE A 345 -3.14 -10.75 -8.82
CA ILE A 345 -3.18 -10.35 -10.23
C ILE A 345 -3.75 -8.94 -10.27
N LEU A 346 -2.95 -7.98 -10.74
CA LEU A 346 -3.39 -6.61 -10.95
C LEU A 346 -3.44 -6.31 -12.45
N HIS A 347 -4.57 -5.82 -12.91
CA HIS A 347 -4.73 -5.26 -14.24
C HIS A 347 -5.15 -3.80 -14.16
N ARG A 348 -4.44 -2.93 -14.90
CA ARG A 348 -4.77 -1.52 -15.06
C ARG A 348 -5.00 -1.17 -16.51
N LEU A 349 -6.03 -0.38 -16.76
CA LEU A 349 -6.37 0.14 -18.09
C LEU A 349 -6.51 1.65 -18.00
N GLY A 350 -5.61 2.38 -18.67
CA GLY A 350 -5.64 3.83 -18.73
C GLY A 350 -6.42 4.33 -19.95
N THR A 351 -7.22 5.36 -19.73
CA THR A 351 -8.04 6.02 -20.75
C THR A 351 -7.70 7.50 -20.78
N GLU A 352 -7.41 8.03 -21.94
CA GLU A 352 -7.23 9.45 -22.20
C GLU A 352 -8.53 10.01 -22.79
N TYR A 353 -8.98 11.15 -22.27
CA TYR A 353 -10.14 11.87 -22.79
C TYR A 353 -9.68 12.92 -23.80
N ILE A 354 -10.37 13.01 -24.94
CA ILE A 354 -10.04 13.91 -26.04
C ILE A 354 -11.08 15.03 -26.03
N TYR A 355 -10.59 16.27 -26.04
CA TYR A 355 -11.43 17.47 -26.02
C TYR A 355 -11.26 18.27 -27.30
N ALA A 356 -12.35 18.86 -27.76
CA ALA A 356 -12.32 19.92 -28.74
C ALA A 356 -12.71 21.25 -28.07
N THR A 357 -12.02 22.31 -28.46
CA THR A 357 -12.44 23.67 -28.15
C THR A 357 -13.61 24.01 -29.07
N HIS A 358 -14.76 24.30 -28.51
CA HIS A 358 -15.80 24.95 -29.26
C HIS A 358 -15.42 26.44 -29.31
N GLN A 359 -15.12 26.94 -30.49
CA GLN A 359 -14.90 28.37 -30.70
C GLN A 359 -16.24 29.06 -31.06
N PRO A 360 -16.92 29.67 -30.11
CA PRO A 360 -17.76 30.79 -30.41
C PRO A 360 -16.93 32.04 -30.14
N ASP A 361 -16.58 32.75 -31.15
CA ASP A 361 -15.92 34.05 -31.12
C ASP A 361 -14.61 34.16 -30.26
N GLN A 362 -13.51 34.51 -30.92
CA GLN A 362 -12.14 34.47 -30.42
C GLN A 362 -11.85 35.38 -29.21
N GLU A 363 -12.80 36.12 -28.68
CA GLU A 363 -12.55 37.08 -27.60
C GLU A 363 -12.76 36.58 -26.17
N HIS A 364 -13.45 35.44 -25.95
CA HIS A 364 -13.79 34.98 -24.61
C HIS A 364 -13.67 33.46 -24.46
N LEU A 365 -12.49 32.90 -24.68
CA LEU A 365 -12.19 31.49 -24.37
C LEU A 365 -12.18 31.26 -22.86
N THR A 366 -13.30 30.95 -22.30
CA THR A 366 -13.39 30.35 -20.97
C THR A 366 -13.19 28.85 -21.06
N ILE A 367 -12.55 28.26 -20.07
CA ILE A 367 -12.26 26.81 -19.96
C ILE A 367 -13.55 25.97 -19.95
N THR A 368 -14.71 26.58 -19.76
CA THR A 368 -16.05 25.98 -19.84
C THR A 368 -16.44 25.52 -21.24
N ASP A 369 -15.73 25.93 -22.28
CA ASP A 369 -16.05 25.61 -23.68
C ASP A 369 -15.37 24.32 -24.19
N LEU A 370 -14.69 23.57 -23.32
CA LEU A 370 -14.11 22.28 -23.65
C LEU A 370 -15.17 21.18 -23.67
N ARG A 371 -15.47 20.67 -24.86
CA ARG A 371 -16.38 19.53 -25.02
C ARG A 371 -15.57 18.25 -25.23
N GLN A 372 -15.83 17.24 -24.41
CA GLN A 372 -15.28 15.90 -24.66
C GLN A 372 -15.85 15.35 -25.96
N ILE A 373 -14.98 15.10 -26.94
CA ILE A 373 -15.33 14.58 -28.28
C ILE A 373 -14.98 13.10 -28.42
N GLY A 374 -14.19 12.55 -27.52
CA GLY A 374 -13.79 11.16 -27.58
C GLY A 374 -13.01 10.69 -26.35
N GLN A 375 -12.65 9.43 -26.40
CA GLN A 375 -11.75 8.82 -25.44
C GLN A 375 -10.94 7.73 -26.13
N ARG A 376 -9.73 7.50 -25.63
CA ARG A 376 -8.80 6.52 -26.18
C ARG A 376 -8.20 5.70 -25.03
N GLN A 377 -8.30 4.37 -25.10
CA GLN A 377 -7.63 3.49 -24.17
C GLN A 377 -6.21 3.22 -24.68
N THR A 378 -5.23 3.74 -23.99
CA THR A 378 -3.83 3.73 -24.44
C THR A 378 -2.90 2.95 -23.54
N TYR A 379 -3.09 3.01 -22.24
CA TYR A 379 -2.23 2.37 -21.26
C TYR A 379 -2.80 1.05 -20.77
N ARG A 380 -1.91 0.06 -20.60
CA ARG A 380 -2.23 -1.22 -19.96
C ARG A 380 -1.07 -1.64 -19.08
N GLN A 381 -1.38 -2.07 -17.86
CA GLN A 381 -0.45 -2.71 -16.93
C GLN A 381 -1.00 -4.06 -16.50
N ALA A 382 -0.12 -5.04 -16.32
CA ALA A 382 -0.43 -6.33 -15.73
C ALA A 382 0.69 -6.72 -14.73
N ASP A 383 0.32 -7.03 -13.51
CA ASP A 383 1.21 -7.55 -12.47
C ASP A 383 0.71 -8.92 -12.01
N TYR A 384 1.63 -9.86 -11.88
CA TYR A 384 1.38 -11.18 -11.32
C TYR A 384 2.39 -11.41 -10.19
N ASP A 385 1.90 -11.56 -8.98
CA ASP A 385 2.71 -11.90 -7.81
C ASP A 385 2.21 -13.21 -7.21
N THR A 386 3.10 -14.17 -7.02
CA THR A 386 2.76 -15.46 -6.43
C THR A 386 3.83 -15.87 -5.44
N GLN A 387 3.42 -16.25 -4.24
CA GLN A 387 4.29 -16.68 -3.14
C GLN A 387 3.84 -18.02 -2.60
N LEU A 388 4.77 -18.97 -2.51
CA LEU A 388 4.55 -20.28 -1.89
C LEU A 388 5.42 -20.39 -0.64
N ARG A 389 4.85 -20.97 0.44
CA ARG A 389 5.53 -21.12 1.71
C ARG A 389 5.20 -22.45 2.37
N GLY A 390 6.24 -23.14 2.84
CA GLY A 390 6.15 -24.24 3.76
C GLY A 390 6.71 -23.85 5.13
N ARG A 391 6.08 -24.32 6.22
CA ARG A 391 6.55 -24.12 7.59
C ARG A 391 6.42 -25.41 8.36
N TYR A 392 7.43 -25.73 9.16
CA TYR A 392 7.45 -26.89 10.04
C TYR A 392 7.75 -26.46 11.48
N GLN A 393 6.88 -26.86 12.42
CA GLN A 393 7.02 -26.54 13.85
C GLN A 393 7.69 -27.68 14.61
N ILE A 394 8.72 -27.32 15.39
CA ILE A 394 9.50 -28.24 16.22
C ILE A 394 9.27 -27.86 17.68
N PRO A 395 8.45 -28.59 18.44
CA PRO A 395 8.32 -28.35 19.87
C PRO A 395 9.60 -28.85 20.56
N LEU A 396 10.36 -27.95 21.15
CA LEU A 396 11.54 -28.30 21.93
C LEU A 396 11.16 -28.66 23.38
N SER A 397 10.14 -28.01 23.91
CA SER A 397 9.51 -28.31 25.20
C SER A 397 8.10 -27.68 25.25
N SER A 398 7.41 -27.81 26.39
CA SER A 398 6.10 -27.17 26.60
C SER A 398 6.14 -25.63 26.51
N ARG A 399 7.31 -25.02 26.69
CA ARG A 399 7.52 -23.56 26.66
C ARG A 399 8.32 -23.06 25.47
N HIS A 400 9.04 -23.95 24.79
CA HIS A 400 9.98 -23.62 23.73
C HIS A 400 9.54 -24.22 22.41
N GLN A 401 9.33 -23.39 21.41
CA GLN A 401 8.97 -23.81 20.05
C GLN A 401 9.94 -23.17 19.06
N LEU A 402 10.42 -23.97 18.14
CA LEU A 402 11.18 -23.52 16.97
C LEU A 402 10.33 -23.82 15.74
N ALA A 403 10.33 -22.95 14.74
CA ALA A 403 9.78 -23.29 13.45
C ALA A 403 10.77 -22.92 12.34
N LEU A 404 10.82 -23.79 11.34
CA LEU A 404 11.59 -23.58 10.13
C LEU A 404 10.63 -23.28 8.99
N SER A 405 10.98 -22.34 8.16
CA SER A 405 10.17 -21.93 7.01
C SER A 405 11.04 -21.87 5.76
N LEU A 406 10.47 -22.33 4.64
CA LEU A 406 11.07 -22.27 3.32
C LEU A 406 10.02 -21.82 2.32
N GLY A 407 10.42 -21.01 1.35
CA GLY A 407 9.47 -20.55 0.34
C GLY A 407 10.14 -19.85 -0.83
N GLY A 408 9.28 -19.35 -1.70
CA GLY A 408 9.72 -18.56 -2.85
C GLY A 408 8.58 -17.70 -3.38
N GLY A 409 8.95 -16.58 -3.97
CA GLY A 409 8.06 -15.67 -4.68
C GLY A 409 8.44 -15.58 -6.16
N TYR A 410 7.45 -15.36 -6.99
CA TYR A 410 7.59 -15.01 -8.40
C TYR A 410 6.79 -13.75 -8.66
N HIS A 411 7.42 -12.76 -9.23
CA HIS A 411 6.80 -11.51 -9.64
C HIS A 411 7.03 -11.28 -11.12
N TYR A 412 5.97 -10.96 -11.87
CA TYR A 412 6.01 -10.54 -13.27
C TYR A 412 5.25 -9.23 -13.42
N HIS A 413 5.85 -8.30 -14.13
CA HIS A 413 5.30 -6.99 -14.42
C HIS A 413 5.34 -6.70 -15.91
N GLN A 414 4.28 -6.13 -16.46
CA GLN A 414 4.21 -5.68 -17.83
C GLN A 414 3.47 -4.35 -17.92
N GLU A 415 4.04 -3.43 -18.68
CA GLU A 415 3.40 -2.17 -19.08
C GLU A 415 3.44 -2.01 -20.60
N LEU A 416 2.35 -1.51 -21.17
CA LEU A 416 2.19 -1.28 -22.61
C LEU A 416 1.51 0.06 -22.84
N TYR A 417 1.99 0.81 -23.85
CA TYR A 417 1.29 1.97 -24.38
C TYR A 417 0.88 1.72 -25.84
N LYS A 418 -0.43 1.59 -26.08
CA LYS A 418 -0.98 1.18 -27.38
C LYS A 418 -0.79 2.22 -28.50
N GLY A 419 -0.47 3.46 -28.16
CA GLY A 419 -0.24 4.54 -29.14
C GLY A 419 1.18 4.58 -29.70
N SER A 420 2.09 3.75 -29.16
CA SER A 420 3.48 3.62 -29.58
C SER A 420 3.94 2.17 -29.36
N SER A 421 5.18 1.87 -29.69
CA SER A 421 5.81 0.58 -29.37
C SER A 421 6.32 0.47 -27.93
N ASN A 422 6.04 1.48 -27.08
CA ASN A 422 6.55 1.51 -25.73
C ASN A 422 6.00 0.37 -24.89
N HIS A 423 6.91 -0.45 -24.38
CA HIS A 423 6.59 -1.49 -23.42
C HIS A 423 7.75 -1.77 -22.47
N ILE A 424 7.40 -2.16 -21.26
CA ILE A 424 8.32 -2.62 -20.23
C ILE A 424 7.76 -3.93 -19.72
N ASP A 425 8.61 -4.94 -19.62
CA ASP A 425 8.30 -6.15 -18.89
C ASP A 425 9.52 -6.65 -18.12
N TYR A 426 9.28 -7.29 -16.98
CA TYR A 426 10.31 -7.95 -16.21
C TYR A 426 9.75 -9.06 -15.34
N SER A 427 10.61 -9.98 -14.96
CA SER A 427 10.29 -11.01 -13.99
C SER A 427 11.39 -11.18 -12.94
N VAL A 428 10.98 -11.46 -11.71
CA VAL A 428 11.86 -11.63 -10.55
C VAL A 428 11.44 -12.85 -9.76
N VAL A 429 12.40 -13.67 -9.36
CA VAL A 429 12.21 -14.77 -8.40
C VAL A 429 12.87 -14.40 -7.07
N ARG A 430 12.25 -14.81 -5.97
CA ARG A 430 12.72 -14.52 -4.64
C ARG A 430 12.59 -15.73 -3.72
N PRO A 431 13.54 -16.71 -3.79
CA PRO A 431 13.62 -17.77 -2.80
C PRO A 431 13.95 -17.20 -1.42
N TRP A 432 13.41 -17.80 -0.38
CA TRP A 432 13.68 -17.39 0.98
C TRP A 432 13.60 -18.56 1.96
N ALA A 433 14.31 -18.42 3.07
CA ALA A 433 14.28 -19.32 4.22
C ALA A 433 14.21 -18.51 5.51
N GLY A 434 13.66 -19.10 6.55
CA GLY A 434 13.56 -18.45 7.83
C GLY A 434 13.43 -19.43 8.98
N CYS A 435 13.72 -18.93 10.17
CA CYS A 435 13.46 -19.62 11.41
C CYS A 435 12.78 -18.67 12.38
N ASP A 436 11.89 -19.18 13.17
CA ASP A 436 11.27 -18.45 14.26
C ASP A 436 11.32 -19.28 15.56
N TYR A 437 11.58 -18.59 16.64
CA TYR A 437 11.63 -19.15 17.97
C TYR A 437 10.62 -18.44 18.87
N ARG A 438 9.90 -19.23 19.65
CA ARG A 438 8.93 -18.76 20.64
C ARG A 438 9.25 -19.36 22.01
N TYR A 439 9.33 -18.49 23.01
CA TYR A 439 9.42 -18.87 24.41
C TYR A 439 8.11 -18.50 25.11
N SER A 440 7.23 -19.48 25.31
CA SER A 440 5.89 -19.25 25.85
C SER A 440 5.19 -18.11 25.09
N ASP A 441 4.41 -17.27 25.77
CA ASP A 441 3.82 -16.07 25.20
C ASP A 441 4.67 -14.81 25.46
N ARG A 442 5.90 -14.99 25.96
CA ARG A 442 6.75 -13.88 26.39
C ARG A 442 7.70 -13.38 25.34
N LEU A 443 8.33 -14.27 24.61
CA LEU A 443 9.33 -13.91 23.62
C LEU A 443 9.00 -14.59 22.29
N TYR A 444 8.97 -13.81 21.25
CA TYR A 444 8.98 -14.27 19.89
C TYR A 444 10.12 -13.61 19.14
N THR A 445 10.92 -14.37 18.41
CA THR A 445 11.95 -13.85 17.53
C THR A 445 11.98 -14.63 16.23
N ALA A 446 12.19 -13.96 15.13
CA ALA A 446 12.26 -14.55 13.80
C ALA A 446 13.39 -13.93 13.00
N LEU A 447 14.10 -14.76 12.25
CA LEU A 447 15.10 -14.37 11.29
C LEU A 447 14.71 -14.94 9.93
N SER A 448 14.75 -14.13 8.90
CA SER A 448 14.54 -14.59 7.52
C SER A 448 15.61 -14.03 6.59
N VAL A 449 15.94 -14.83 5.60
CA VAL A 449 16.89 -14.54 4.54
C VAL A 449 16.21 -14.79 3.22
N ALA A 450 16.24 -13.83 2.32
CA ALA A 450 15.75 -13.97 0.96
C ALA A 450 16.84 -13.56 -0.03
N TYR A 451 16.74 -14.06 -1.24
CA TYR A 451 17.60 -13.65 -2.33
C TYR A 451 16.76 -13.21 -3.53
N ARG A 452 16.92 -11.96 -3.95
CA ARG A 452 16.24 -11.40 -5.11
C ARG A 452 17.02 -11.71 -6.37
N LEU A 453 16.36 -12.32 -7.37
CA LEU A 453 16.97 -12.75 -8.62
C LEU A 453 16.10 -12.32 -9.81
N PRO A 454 16.47 -11.26 -10.54
CA PRO A 454 15.85 -10.95 -11.83
C PRO A 454 16.09 -12.06 -12.84
N LEU A 455 15.05 -12.49 -13.56
CA LEU A 455 15.13 -13.53 -14.57
C LEU A 455 15.16 -12.95 -15.99
N SER A 456 14.26 -12.01 -16.25
CA SER A 456 14.11 -11.38 -17.56
C SER A 456 13.75 -9.91 -17.41
N SER A 457 14.07 -9.13 -18.42
CA SER A 457 13.58 -7.75 -18.55
C SER A 457 13.63 -7.29 -19.99
N THR A 458 12.65 -6.52 -20.40
CA THR A 458 12.57 -5.83 -21.67
C THR A 458 12.25 -4.37 -21.44
N TYR A 459 12.92 -3.49 -22.15
CA TYR A 459 12.66 -2.07 -22.11
C TYR A 459 12.68 -1.51 -23.53
N VAL A 460 11.52 -1.15 -24.04
CA VAL A 460 11.35 -0.49 -25.33
C VAL A 460 10.57 0.80 -25.09
N VAL A 461 11.26 1.91 -25.13
CA VAL A 461 10.66 3.23 -24.97
C VAL A 461 11.16 4.12 -26.09
N GLU A 462 10.25 4.51 -26.98
CA GLU A 462 10.54 5.49 -28.01
C GLU A 462 10.82 6.86 -27.35
N ARG A 463 11.93 7.45 -27.69
CA ARG A 463 12.28 8.77 -27.19
C ARG A 463 11.25 9.79 -27.66
N GLY A 464 10.50 10.32 -26.73
CA GLY A 464 9.53 11.36 -27.01
C GLY A 464 9.96 12.75 -26.62
N TYR A 465 10.85 12.95 -25.63
CA TYR A 465 10.99 14.26 -25.01
C TYR A 465 12.38 14.62 -24.50
N LYS A 466 12.65 15.92 -24.58
CA LYS A 466 13.94 16.56 -24.32
C LYS A 466 14.38 16.55 -22.85
N ASP A 467 13.53 16.13 -21.91
CA ASP A 467 13.72 16.42 -20.49
C ASP A 467 14.11 15.20 -19.65
N GLN A 468 14.55 14.11 -20.28
CA GLN A 468 14.97 12.87 -19.59
C GLN A 468 13.91 12.27 -18.65
N LEU A 469 12.64 12.61 -18.83
CA LEU A 469 11.55 12.09 -17.98
C LEU A 469 11.35 10.59 -18.16
N ASP A 470 11.59 10.05 -19.35
CA ASP A 470 11.60 8.62 -19.63
C ASP A 470 12.65 7.89 -18.79
N TYR A 471 13.84 8.46 -18.64
CA TYR A 471 14.87 7.92 -17.75
C TYR A 471 14.41 7.88 -16.30
N GLN A 472 13.87 8.98 -15.79
CA GLN A 472 13.49 9.12 -14.39
C GLN A 472 12.20 8.35 -14.02
N LEU A 473 11.22 8.33 -14.91
CA LEU A 473 9.89 7.79 -14.61
C LEU A 473 9.61 6.41 -15.18
N ALA A 474 10.48 5.90 -16.05
CA ALA A 474 10.35 4.57 -16.62
C ALA A 474 11.61 3.70 -16.37
N TYR A 475 12.79 4.18 -16.74
CA TYR A 475 14.00 3.37 -16.69
C TYR A 475 14.52 3.16 -15.26
N LEU A 476 14.65 4.21 -14.44
CA LEU A 476 15.08 4.07 -13.04
C LEU A 476 14.11 3.23 -12.19
N PRO A 477 12.77 3.39 -12.29
CA PRO A 477 11.85 2.47 -11.65
C PRO A 477 12.05 1.01 -12.06
N LEU A 478 12.23 0.73 -13.36
CA LEU A 478 12.57 -0.61 -13.84
C LEU A 478 13.87 -1.12 -13.22
N LEU A 479 14.95 -0.35 -13.29
CA LEU A 479 16.23 -0.74 -12.69
C LEU A 479 16.11 -0.99 -11.19
N SER A 480 15.30 -0.23 -10.49
CA SER A 480 15.06 -0.44 -9.06
C SER A 480 14.44 -1.80 -8.77
N GLN A 481 13.69 -2.38 -9.71
CA GLN A 481 13.11 -3.71 -9.61
C GLN A 481 14.08 -4.84 -10.03
N LEU A 482 15.07 -4.52 -10.83
CA LEU A 482 16.05 -5.50 -11.36
C LEU A 482 17.29 -5.67 -10.48
N LYS A 483 17.28 -5.16 -9.27
CA LYS A 483 18.34 -5.39 -8.28
C LYS A 483 18.39 -6.86 -7.89
N SER A 484 19.58 -7.43 -7.82
CA SER A 484 19.83 -8.76 -7.25
C SER A 484 20.58 -8.62 -5.93
N GLY A 485 20.30 -9.49 -4.98
CA GLY A 485 21.02 -9.49 -3.73
C GLY A 485 20.31 -10.19 -2.59
N LEU A 486 21.01 -10.18 -1.48
CA LEU A 486 20.57 -10.79 -0.23
C LEU A 486 19.69 -9.80 0.53
N GLU A 487 18.62 -10.28 1.10
CA GLU A 487 17.73 -9.53 1.97
C GLU A 487 17.65 -10.24 3.33
N LEU A 488 17.98 -9.53 4.38
CA LEU A 488 17.97 -10.02 5.76
C LEU A 488 16.87 -9.30 6.53
N ARG A 489 16.10 -10.05 7.30
CA ARG A 489 15.12 -9.49 8.21
C ARG A 489 15.18 -10.17 9.56
N TRP A 490 15.14 -9.37 10.58
CA TRP A 490 14.98 -9.79 11.97
C TRP A 490 13.76 -9.13 12.59
N HIS A 491 12.93 -9.94 13.24
CA HIS A 491 11.79 -9.50 14.02
C HIS A 491 11.91 -10.06 15.42
N SER A 492 11.67 -9.25 16.43
CA SER A 492 11.62 -9.70 17.83
C SER A 492 10.51 -8.99 18.59
N GLN A 493 9.81 -9.73 19.42
CA GLN A 493 8.73 -9.23 20.24
C GLN A 493 8.85 -9.79 21.65
N LEU A 494 8.86 -8.90 22.64
CA LEU A 494 8.88 -9.22 24.06
C LEU A 494 7.56 -8.79 24.70
N SER A 495 6.85 -9.74 25.32
CA SER A 495 5.62 -9.47 26.07
C SER A 495 5.89 -9.59 27.55
N ILE A 496 5.64 -8.52 28.27
CA ILE A 496 5.83 -8.40 29.71
C ILE A 496 4.46 -8.45 30.37
N PRO A 497 4.13 -9.50 31.11
CA PRO A 497 2.87 -9.56 31.83
C PRO A 497 2.86 -8.52 32.94
N LEU A 498 1.75 -7.84 33.10
CA LEU A 498 1.48 -6.86 34.11
C LEU A 498 0.35 -7.35 35.03
N PRO A 499 0.14 -6.74 36.21
CA PRO A 499 -0.98 -7.08 37.09
C PRO A 499 -2.35 -6.95 36.38
N ARG A 500 -3.34 -7.66 36.86
CA ARG A 500 -4.75 -7.63 36.37
C ARG A 500 -4.94 -8.10 34.93
N SER A 501 -4.16 -9.08 34.50
CA SER A 501 -4.23 -9.67 33.14
C SER A 501 -3.85 -8.69 32.00
N GLN A 502 -3.15 -7.63 32.33
CA GLN A 502 -2.60 -6.68 31.37
C GLN A 502 -1.24 -7.17 30.85
N ALA A 503 -0.82 -6.64 29.72
CA ALA A 503 0.49 -6.92 29.18
C ALA A 503 1.05 -5.71 28.43
N MET A 504 2.36 -5.57 28.45
CA MET A 504 3.10 -4.63 27.62
C MET A 504 3.94 -5.41 26.61
N THR A 505 3.85 -5.03 25.35
CA THR A 505 4.61 -5.68 24.29
C THR A 505 5.54 -4.68 23.63
N ILE A 506 6.82 -5.05 23.55
CA ILE A 506 7.85 -4.29 22.85
C ILE A 506 8.22 -5.08 21.62
N GLY A 507 8.15 -4.45 20.44
CA GLY A 507 8.50 -5.06 19.16
C GLY A 507 9.62 -4.31 18.47
N VAL A 508 10.51 -5.05 17.82
CA VAL A 508 11.58 -4.55 16.97
C VAL A 508 11.55 -5.32 15.66
N ASP A 509 11.50 -4.60 14.56
CA ASP A 509 11.71 -5.13 13.21
C ASP A 509 12.89 -4.42 12.59
N ALA A 510 13.85 -5.16 12.07
CA ALA A 510 14.98 -4.60 11.36
C ALA A 510 15.19 -5.35 10.05
N PHE A 511 15.58 -4.63 9.02
CA PHE A 511 15.95 -5.23 7.77
C PHE A 511 17.20 -4.59 7.16
N TYR A 512 17.84 -5.36 6.30
CA TYR A 512 18.98 -4.93 5.52
C TYR A 512 19.01 -5.64 4.18
N ALA A 513 19.09 -4.88 3.10
CA ALA A 513 19.11 -5.39 1.73
C ALA A 513 20.26 -4.75 0.94
N PRO A 514 21.48 -5.36 0.98
CA PRO A 514 22.60 -4.95 0.15
C PRO A 514 22.46 -5.52 -1.26
N ASN A 515 21.76 -4.81 -2.11
CA ASN A 515 21.50 -5.24 -3.48
C ASN A 515 22.51 -4.64 -4.45
N ARG A 516 22.67 -5.29 -5.63
CA ARG A 516 23.49 -4.80 -6.72
C ARG A 516 22.73 -4.89 -8.03
N LEU A 517 22.95 -3.93 -8.90
CA LEU A 517 22.54 -4.05 -10.29
C LEU A 517 23.48 -5.02 -11.01
N THR A 518 22.94 -6.17 -11.39
CA THR A 518 23.67 -7.17 -12.19
C THR A 518 22.94 -7.35 -13.52
N PRO A 519 23.32 -6.64 -14.57
CA PRO A 519 22.73 -6.85 -15.88
C PRO A 519 23.17 -8.22 -16.43
N ARG A 520 22.23 -9.11 -16.65
CA ARG A 520 22.50 -10.39 -17.30
C ARG A 520 22.47 -10.32 -18.83
N ARG A 521 21.89 -9.27 -19.42
CA ARG A 521 21.86 -8.97 -20.86
C ARG A 521 21.67 -7.48 -21.08
N PRO A 522 22.03 -6.92 -22.24
CA PRO A 522 21.68 -5.56 -22.56
C PRO A 522 20.14 -5.42 -22.48
N LEU A 523 19.68 -4.54 -21.60
CA LEU A 523 18.27 -4.25 -21.34
C LEU A 523 17.54 -3.64 -22.56
N TYR A 524 18.20 -3.56 -23.71
CA TYR A 524 17.74 -2.82 -24.86
C TYR A 524 17.67 -3.72 -26.10
N GLU A 525 16.46 -4.10 -26.50
CA GLU A 525 16.15 -4.67 -27.82
C GLU A 525 15.31 -3.66 -28.64
N GLY A 526 15.82 -2.49 -28.88
CA GLY A 526 15.22 -1.51 -29.78
C GLY A 526 16.25 -1.04 -30.79
N ARG A 527 15.91 -1.03 -32.08
CA ARG A 527 16.76 -0.36 -33.08
C ARG A 527 16.88 1.11 -32.69
N PRO A 528 18.09 1.64 -32.50
CA PRO A 528 18.26 3.07 -32.34
C PRO A 528 17.87 3.72 -33.67
N THR A 529 16.68 4.27 -33.76
CA THR A 529 16.39 5.21 -34.83
C THR A 529 17.16 6.46 -34.54
N THR A 530 18.26 6.60 -35.24
CA THR A 530 19.10 7.79 -35.43
C THR A 530 19.69 8.43 -34.17
N SER A 531 20.99 8.25 -34.08
CA SER A 531 22.01 9.15 -33.56
C SER A 531 21.69 9.90 -32.25
N SER A 532 22.10 9.34 -31.21
CA SER A 532 22.67 9.95 -30.02
C SER A 532 22.25 9.21 -28.74
N GLY A 533 23.20 8.51 -28.21
CA GLY A 533 23.20 8.11 -26.81
C GLY A 533 22.16 7.06 -26.46
N ILE A 534 22.44 5.87 -26.83
CA ILE A 534 22.02 4.68 -26.12
C ILE A 534 22.19 5.00 -24.64
N PHE A 535 21.14 4.81 -23.86
CA PHE A 535 21.27 4.75 -22.42
C PHE A 535 21.98 3.46 -22.00
N SER A 536 23.19 3.30 -22.40
CA SER A 536 24.13 2.54 -21.62
C SER A 536 24.62 3.54 -20.56
N HIS A 537 24.00 3.54 -19.40
CA HIS A 537 24.65 4.07 -18.22
C HIS A 537 25.47 2.94 -17.62
N PRO A 538 26.64 2.61 -18.20
CA PRO A 538 27.52 1.56 -17.69
C PRO A 538 27.97 1.86 -16.27
N GLU A 539 27.95 3.13 -15.88
CA GLU A 539 28.22 3.56 -14.52
C GLU A 539 27.21 3.01 -13.48
N LEU A 540 25.98 2.67 -13.89
CA LEU A 540 25.00 2.05 -12.99
C LEU A 540 25.16 0.54 -12.86
N ILE A 541 25.95 -0.07 -13.75
CA ILE A 541 26.24 -1.50 -13.72
C ILE A 541 27.16 -1.80 -12.54
N GLY A 542 26.70 -2.66 -11.62
CA GLY A 542 27.44 -2.99 -10.41
C GLY A 542 27.29 -1.95 -9.30
N GLU A 543 26.51 -0.88 -9.52
CA GLU A 543 26.20 0.08 -8.47
C GLU A 543 25.51 -0.62 -7.30
N GLN A 544 26.00 -0.35 -6.12
CA GLN A 544 25.42 -0.87 -4.89
C GLN A 544 24.14 -0.07 -4.58
N ALA A 545 23.07 -0.79 -4.34
CA ALA A 545 21.84 -0.23 -3.82
C ALA A 545 21.60 -0.84 -2.44
N ARG A 546 21.58 -0.02 -1.41
CA ARG A 546 21.36 -0.48 -0.04
C ARG A 546 20.03 0.04 0.46
N SER A 547 19.27 -0.84 1.07
CA SER A 547 18.06 -0.45 1.77
C SER A 547 18.11 -1.03 3.18
N TYR A 548 17.80 -0.23 4.17
CA TYR A 548 17.70 -0.68 5.54
C TYR A 548 16.59 0.07 6.26
N GLY A 549 16.01 -0.58 7.21
CA GLY A 549 14.95 0.01 8.01
C GLY A 549 14.86 -0.58 9.39
N LEU A 550 14.27 0.19 10.27
CA LEU A 550 13.99 -0.15 11.64
C LEU A 550 12.58 0.27 11.99
N LEU A 551 11.85 -0.64 12.62
CA LEU A 551 10.56 -0.36 13.20
C LEU A 551 10.59 -0.73 14.67
N LEU A 552 10.21 0.21 15.51
CA LEU A 552 10.02 0.01 16.93
C LEU A 552 8.54 0.13 17.26
N SER A 553 8.04 -0.76 18.10
CA SER A 553 6.67 -0.70 18.58
C SER A 553 6.58 -0.95 20.08
N LEU A 554 5.70 -0.22 20.72
CA LEU A 554 5.32 -0.40 22.12
C LEU A 554 3.82 -0.51 22.19
N THR A 555 3.30 -1.61 22.70
CA THR A 555 1.85 -1.84 22.81
C THR A 555 1.47 -2.19 24.23
N TYR A 556 0.44 -1.55 24.72
CA TYR A 556 -0.16 -1.84 26.01
C TYR A 556 -1.52 -2.50 25.79
N HIS A 557 -1.69 -3.67 26.38
CA HIS A 557 -2.90 -4.50 26.30
C HIS A 557 -3.68 -4.36 27.60
N ILE A 558 -4.98 -4.06 27.49
CA ILE A 558 -5.91 -3.89 28.59
C ILE A 558 -6.91 -5.03 28.60
#